data_6739da92f4e583495ac7c785e650072a
#
_entry.id   6739da92f4e583495ac7c785e650072a
#
_cell.length_a   1.000
_cell.length_b   1.000
_cell.length_c   1.000
_cell.angle_alpha   90.00
_cell.angle_beta   90.00
_cell.angle_gamma   90.00
#
_symmetry.space_group_name_H-M   'P 1'
#
loop_
_entity.id
_entity.type
_entity.pdbx_description
1 polymer ?
#
loop_
_entity_poly.entity_id
_entity_poly.type
_entity_poly.pdbx_seq_one_letter_code
_entity_poly.pdbx_strand_id
1 'polypeptide(L)'
;KRVAQEKTRVIDEIATACDLVSHGNLNTELTISSHDEFQVIAQAYNTMLENVRKSMEKSVKLGRDTAVAQIRQMESQFNPHFLFNTLENIRFMVRLDPNAADAAMVQLAQLMRYSIKQEGMTVSLKEDLRYIESYMSILKMRFGSRLSYETRIPDELMRRRIPKLIVQPILENAVKYGMEKKRELKIEIEAR
;
A
#
# COMPACT_ATOMS: atom_id res chain seq x y z
N LYS A 1 -18.56 19.27 60.37
CA LYS A 1 -17.23 19.62 59.88
C LYS A 1 -16.52 18.42 59.20
N ARG A 2 -16.53 17.22 59.81
CA ARG A 2 -15.84 16.02 59.31
C ARG A 2 -16.35 15.55 57.94
N VAL A 3 -17.67 15.47 57.73
CA VAL A 3 -18.31 15.07 56.46
C VAL A 3 -18.03 16.07 55.33
N ALA A 4 -17.99 17.37 55.60
CA ALA A 4 -17.66 18.38 54.60
C ALA A 4 -16.19 18.28 54.13
N GLN A 5 -15.27 18.00 55.06
CA GLN A 5 -13.85 17.80 54.70
C GLN A 5 -13.61 16.56 53.88
N GLU A 6 -14.35 15.48 54.14
CA GLU A 6 -14.25 14.21 53.40
C GLU A 6 -14.76 14.38 51.95
N LYS A 7 -15.87 15.08 51.76
CA LYS A 7 -16.41 15.40 50.43
C LYS A 7 -15.47 16.30 49.62
N THR A 8 -14.83 17.30 50.24
CA THR A 8 -13.86 18.16 49.55
C THR A 8 -12.65 17.34 49.06
N ARG A 9 -12.14 16.42 49.91
CA ARG A 9 -11.00 15.55 49.51
C ARG A 9 -11.33 14.69 48.31
N VAL A 10 -12.52 14.10 48.21
CA VAL A 10 -12.95 13.28 47.10
C VAL A 10 -13.04 14.09 45.81
N ILE A 11 -13.53 15.33 45.88
CA ILE A 11 -13.59 16.24 44.73
C ILE A 11 -12.16 16.54 44.20
N ASP A 12 -11.23 16.81 45.13
CA ASP A 12 -9.81 17.08 44.75
C ASP A 12 -9.15 15.86 44.14
N GLU A 13 -9.45 14.65 44.62
CA GLU A 13 -8.95 13.39 44.00
C GLU A 13 -9.48 13.23 42.58
N ILE A 14 -10.77 13.47 42.32
CA ILE A 14 -11.39 13.43 41.00
C ILE A 14 -10.77 14.50 40.08
N ALA A 15 -10.62 15.72 40.55
CA ALA A 15 -10.03 16.81 39.79
C ALA A 15 -8.58 16.50 39.37
N THR A 16 -7.79 15.97 40.31
CA THR A 16 -6.40 15.57 40.04
C THR A 16 -6.33 14.45 39.02
N ALA A 17 -7.21 13.44 39.13
CA ALA A 17 -7.25 12.34 38.18
C ALA A 17 -7.64 12.82 36.77
N CYS A 18 -8.60 13.73 36.65
CA CYS A 18 -8.98 14.36 35.38
C CYS A 18 -7.83 15.16 34.77
N ASP A 19 -7.07 15.91 35.58
CA ASP A 19 -5.91 16.66 35.12
C ASP A 19 -4.83 15.75 34.60
N LEU A 20 -4.50 14.67 35.28
CA LEU A 20 -3.54 13.66 34.82
C LEU A 20 -3.94 13.05 33.46
N VAL A 21 -5.22 12.75 33.28
CA VAL A 21 -5.74 12.23 32.00
C VAL A 21 -5.62 13.26 30.89
N SER A 22 -5.89 14.53 31.18
CA SER A 22 -5.73 15.61 30.17
C SER A 22 -4.31 15.76 29.69
N HIS A 23 -3.33 15.40 30.53
CA HIS A 23 -1.90 15.36 30.17
C HIS A 23 -1.42 14.00 29.61
N GLY A 24 -2.38 13.11 29.25
CA GLY A 24 -2.08 11.86 28.58
C GLY A 24 -1.81 10.65 29.50
N ASN A 25 -1.88 10.81 30.81
CA ASN A 25 -1.75 9.69 31.74
C ASN A 25 -3.08 8.96 31.90
N LEU A 26 -3.28 7.94 31.09
CA LEU A 26 -4.49 7.12 31.10
C LEU A 26 -4.45 5.97 32.13
N ASN A 27 -3.39 5.89 32.97
CA ASN A 27 -3.25 4.80 33.95
C ASN A 27 -3.74 5.17 35.35
N THR A 28 -4.52 6.24 35.47
CA THR A 28 -5.11 6.69 36.73
C THR A 28 -6.47 6.06 36.93
N GLU A 29 -6.65 5.29 38.01
CA GLU A 29 -7.95 4.76 38.42
C GLU A 29 -8.40 5.45 39.69
N LEU A 30 -9.69 5.80 39.77
CA LEU A 30 -10.31 6.33 40.97
C LEU A 30 -10.87 5.18 41.80
N THR A 31 -10.33 5.01 43.00
CA THR A 31 -10.80 4.00 43.96
C THR A 31 -11.52 4.71 45.10
N ILE A 32 -12.75 5.16 44.84
CA ILE A 32 -13.60 5.84 45.81
C ILE A 32 -14.58 4.81 46.36
N SER A 33 -14.49 4.55 47.67
CA SER A 33 -15.39 3.65 48.42
C SER A 33 -16.32 4.50 49.33
N SER A 34 -17.17 5.31 48.71
CA SER A 34 -18.24 6.02 49.38
C SER A 34 -19.56 5.45 48.87
N HIS A 35 -20.50 5.21 49.76
CA HIS A 35 -21.83 4.69 49.38
C HIS A 35 -22.79 5.83 48.96
N ASP A 36 -22.27 6.76 48.17
CA ASP A 36 -22.95 7.96 47.69
C ASP A 36 -22.66 8.22 46.18
N GLU A 37 -23.08 9.40 45.72
CA GLU A 37 -22.97 9.84 44.33
C GLU A 37 -21.51 9.85 43.78
N PHE A 38 -20.52 9.99 44.67
CA PHE A 38 -19.10 10.01 44.27
C PHE A 38 -18.61 8.64 43.83
N GLN A 39 -19.16 7.56 44.36
CA GLN A 39 -18.85 6.21 43.88
C GLN A 39 -19.35 6.01 42.46
N VAL A 40 -20.54 6.53 42.12
CA VAL A 40 -21.07 6.47 40.74
C VAL A 40 -20.18 7.25 39.77
N ILE A 41 -19.70 8.44 40.19
CA ILE A 41 -18.80 9.27 39.39
C ILE A 41 -17.46 8.53 39.14
N ALA A 42 -16.88 7.92 40.18
CA ALA A 42 -15.64 7.16 40.03
C ALA A 42 -15.80 5.97 39.08
N GLN A 43 -16.90 5.24 39.15
CA GLN A 43 -17.19 4.14 38.21
C GLN A 43 -17.35 4.63 36.78
N ALA A 44 -18.10 5.72 36.58
CA ALA A 44 -18.28 6.33 35.27
C ALA A 44 -16.93 6.81 34.66
N TYR A 45 -16.08 7.45 35.49
CA TYR A 45 -14.73 7.87 35.10
C TYR A 45 -13.87 6.67 34.69
N ASN A 46 -13.80 5.62 35.49
CA ASN A 46 -13.01 4.44 35.20
C ASN A 46 -13.49 3.74 33.92
N THR A 47 -14.82 3.65 33.71
CA THR A 47 -15.42 3.12 32.47
C THR A 47 -15.07 3.97 31.28
N MET A 48 -15.09 5.29 31.40
CA MET A 48 -14.67 6.21 30.34
C MET A 48 -13.20 6.00 29.98
N LEU A 49 -12.31 5.91 30.96
CA LEU A 49 -10.88 5.65 30.74
C LEU A 49 -10.62 4.34 30.01
N GLU A 50 -11.30 3.28 30.42
CA GLU A 50 -11.18 1.98 29.75
C GLU A 50 -11.63 2.07 28.29
N ASN A 51 -12.71 2.77 28.00
CA ASN A 51 -13.18 3.00 26.64
C ASN A 51 -12.18 3.83 25.82
N VAL A 52 -11.57 4.86 26.40
CA VAL A 52 -10.53 5.67 25.76
C VAL A 52 -9.31 4.81 25.44
N ARG A 53 -8.81 4.00 26.40
CA ARG A 53 -7.69 3.06 26.18
C ARG A 53 -7.99 2.10 25.03
N LYS A 54 -9.14 1.43 25.06
CA LYS A 54 -9.58 0.51 23.99
C LYS A 54 -9.66 1.20 22.62
N SER A 55 -10.17 2.43 22.59
CA SER A 55 -10.24 3.21 21.35
C SER A 55 -8.86 3.57 20.81
N MET A 56 -7.92 3.95 21.68
CA MET A 56 -6.54 4.24 21.28
C MET A 56 -5.82 2.99 20.77
N GLU A 57 -5.93 1.87 21.47
CA GLU A 57 -5.35 0.59 21.03
C GLU A 57 -5.89 0.17 19.66
N LYS A 58 -7.21 0.31 19.46
CA LYS A 58 -7.84 0.02 18.16
C LYS A 58 -7.33 0.95 17.08
N SER A 59 -7.15 2.24 17.36
CA SER A 59 -6.62 3.22 16.39
C SER A 59 -5.18 2.91 16.01
N VAL A 60 -4.32 2.58 16.98
CA VAL A 60 -2.92 2.18 16.72
C VAL A 60 -2.86 0.90 15.88
N LYS A 61 -3.68 -0.09 16.23
CA LYS A 61 -3.76 -1.34 15.45
C LYS A 61 -4.21 -1.07 14.01
N LEU A 62 -5.26 -0.27 13.82
CA LEU A 62 -5.75 0.10 12.49
C LEU A 62 -4.68 0.82 11.66
N GLY A 63 -3.96 1.78 12.27
CA GLY A 63 -2.85 2.48 11.63
C GLY A 63 -1.73 1.52 11.20
N ARG A 64 -1.38 0.57 12.06
CA ARG A 64 -0.39 -0.46 11.74
C ARG A 64 -0.85 -1.38 10.60
N ASP A 65 -2.09 -1.87 10.66
CA ASP A 65 -2.63 -2.75 9.64
C ASP A 65 -2.72 -2.05 8.27
N THR A 66 -3.10 -0.76 8.28
CA THR A 66 -3.10 0.09 7.07
C THR A 66 -1.69 0.27 6.52
N ALA A 67 -0.70 0.56 7.35
CA ALA A 67 0.69 0.70 6.92
C ALA A 67 1.24 -0.60 6.32
N VAL A 68 0.97 -1.75 6.96
CA VAL A 68 1.35 -3.07 6.44
C VAL A 68 0.67 -3.38 5.11
N ALA A 69 -0.63 -3.05 4.96
CA ALA A 69 -1.35 -3.22 3.70
C ALA A 69 -0.76 -2.34 2.60
N GLN A 70 -0.38 -1.09 2.90
CA GLN A 70 0.28 -0.19 1.95
C GLN A 70 1.65 -0.73 1.51
N ILE A 71 2.46 -1.24 2.45
CA ILE A 71 3.75 -1.85 2.13
C ILE A 71 3.55 -3.06 1.21
N ARG A 72 2.63 -3.96 1.53
CA ARG A 72 2.32 -5.13 0.68
C ARG A 72 1.81 -4.73 -0.71
N GLN A 73 1.01 -3.67 -0.78
CA GLN A 73 0.55 -3.12 -2.05
C GLN A 73 1.73 -2.57 -2.87
N MET A 74 2.69 -1.87 -2.24
CA MET A 74 3.91 -1.42 -2.89
C MET A 74 4.78 -2.59 -3.35
N GLU A 75 4.96 -3.62 -2.52
CA GLU A 75 5.69 -4.84 -2.89
C GLU A 75 5.03 -5.59 -4.05
N SER A 76 3.69 -5.62 -4.12
CA SER A 76 2.97 -6.29 -5.22
C SER A 76 3.04 -5.53 -6.54
N GLN A 77 3.30 -4.22 -6.53
CA GLN A 77 3.51 -3.42 -7.74
C GLN A 77 4.85 -3.71 -8.44
N PHE A 78 5.79 -4.31 -7.72
CA PHE A 78 7.05 -4.80 -8.26
C PHE A 78 7.05 -6.32 -8.20
N ASN A 79 6.98 -6.97 -9.34
CA ASN A 79 7.26 -8.41 -9.40
C ASN A 79 8.77 -8.62 -9.17
N PRO A 80 9.22 -9.01 -7.93
CA PRO A 80 10.65 -9.11 -7.63
C PRO A 80 11.36 -10.09 -8.56
N HIS A 81 10.68 -11.14 -8.94
CA HIS A 81 11.19 -12.15 -9.86
C HIS A 81 11.41 -11.58 -11.28
N PHE A 82 10.52 -10.69 -11.75
CA PHE A 82 10.72 -9.99 -13.01
C PHE A 82 11.97 -9.10 -12.95
N LEU A 83 12.14 -8.34 -11.87
CA LEU A 83 13.29 -7.45 -11.69
C LEU A 83 14.61 -8.24 -11.66
N PHE A 84 14.69 -9.29 -10.84
CA PHE A 84 15.90 -10.13 -10.77
C PHE A 84 16.25 -10.75 -12.11
N ASN A 85 15.28 -11.33 -12.81
CA ASN A 85 15.52 -11.93 -14.13
C ASN A 85 15.94 -10.89 -15.16
N THR A 86 15.36 -9.68 -15.11
CA THR A 86 15.74 -8.61 -16.05
C THR A 86 17.17 -8.14 -15.79
N LEU A 87 17.54 -7.93 -14.53
CA LEU A 87 18.92 -7.55 -14.16
C LEU A 87 19.94 -8.64 -14.54
N GLU A 88 19.60 -9.92 -14.38
CA GLU A 88 20.46 -11.02 -14.84
C GLU A 88 20.64 -11.01 -16.35
N ASN A 89 19.58 -10.81 -17.11
CA ASN A 89 19.66 -10.70 -18.55
C ASN A 89 20.51 -9.51 -18.99
N ILE A 90 20.32 -8.34 -18.37
CA ILE A 90 21.13 -7.15 -18.64
C ILE A 90 22.61 -7.44 -18.35
N ARG A 91 22.93 -8.06 -17.21
CA ARG A 91 24.30 -8.45 -16.84
C ARG A 91 24.95 -9.35 -17.91
N PHE A 92 24.19 -10.29 -18.44
CA PHE A 92 24.68 -11.16 -19.50
C PHE A 92 24.91 -10.39 -20.81
N MET A 93 23.98 -9.50 -21.16
CA MET A 93 24.03 -8.67 -22.36
C MET A 93 25.19 -7.65 -22.36
N VAL A 94 25.60 -7.15 -21.20
CA VAL A 94 26.73 -6.20 -21.09
C VAL A 94 28.00 -6.71 -21.83
N ARG A 95 28.21 -8.03 -21.89
CA ARG A 95 29.37 -8.63 -22.56
C ARG A 95 29.13 -8.92 -24.02
N LEU A 96 27.88 -9.11 -24.45
CA LEU A 96 27.53 -9.55 -25.81
C LEU A 96 27.12 -8.36 -26.69
N ASP A 97 26.30 -7.47 -26.15
CA ASP A 97 25.78 -6.29 -26.83
C ASP A 97 25.58 -5.16 -25.77
N PRO A 98 26.61 -4.36 -25.50
CA PRO A 98 26.55 -3.26 -24.53
C PRO A 98 25.46 -2.23 -24.83
N ASN A 99 25.17 -1.97 -26.12
CA ASN A 99 24.15 -1.00 -26.51
C ASN A 99 22.73 -1.52 -26.17
N ALA A 100 22.47 -2.80 -26.43
CA ALA A 100 21.21 -3.42 -26.03
C ALA A 100 21.07 -3.50 -24.51
N ALA A 101 22.16 -3.73 -23.77
CA ALA A 101 22.16 -3.71 -22.31
C ALA A 101 21.82 -2.32 -21.75
N ASP A 102 22.40 -1.26 -22.33
CA ASP A 102 22.10 0.13 -21.93
C ASP A 102 20.64 0.49 -22.22
N ALA A 103 20.13 0.16 -23.40
CA ALA A 103 18.72 0.36 -23.74
C ALA A 103 17.78 -0.37 -22.78
N ALA A 104 18.10 -1.60 -22.40
CA ALA A 104 17.34 -2.39 -21.43
C ALA A 104 17.34 -1.75 -20.04
N MET A 105 18.46 -1.21 -19.60
CA MET A 105 18.60 -0.52 -18.32
C MET A 105 17.76 0.75 -18.27
N VAL A 106 17.77 1.54 -19.34
CA VAL A 106 16.91 2.75 -19.47
C VAL A 106 15.43 2.38 -19.42
N GLN A 107 15.02 1.33 -20.14
CA GLN A 107 13.63 0.85 -20.12
C GLN A 107 13.21 0.35 -18.73
N LEU A 108 14.06 -0.41 -18.06
CA LEU A 108 13.80 -0.87 -16.68
C LEU A 108 13.63 0.31 -15.73
N ALA A 109 14.51 1.30 -15.83
CA ALA A 109 14.41 2.52 -15.02
C ALA A 109 13.11 3.31 -15.28
N GLN A 110 12.63 3.35 -16.53
CA GLN A 110 11.35 3.97 -16.88
C GLN A 110 10.16 3.20 -16.29
N LEU A 111 10.17 1.86 -16.38
CA LEU A 111 9.14 1.02 -15.77
C LEU A 111 9.06 1.23 -14.25
N MET A 112 10.20 1.21 -13.58
CA MET A 112 10.26 1.44 -12.14
C MET A 112 9.72 2.82 -11.77
N ARG A 113 10.14 3.87 -12.49
CA ARG A 113 9.69 5.24 -12.26
C ARG A 113 8.19 5.40 -12.45
N TYR A 114 7.62 4.79 -13.49
CA TYR A 114 6.18 4.80 -13.70
C TYR A 114 5.43 4.10 -12.58
N SER A 115 5.90 2.94 -12.11
CA SER A 115 5.25 2.19 -11.03
C SER A 115 5.25 2.94 -9.69
N ILE A 116 6.37 3.63 -9.36
CA ILE A 116 6.52 4.37 -8.10
C ILE A 116 5.74 5.70 -8.11
N LYS A 117 5.51 6.29 -9.27
CA LYS A 117 4.88 7.61 -9.38
C LYS A 117 3.46 7.58 -8.80
N GLN A 118 3.26 8.26 -7.67
CA GLN A 118 1.98 8.29 -6.92
C GLN A 118 0.97 9.32 -7.46
N GLU A 119 1.26 10.03 -8.54
CA GLU A 119 0.38 11.05 -9.09
C GLU A 119 -0.86 10.42 -9.75
N GLY A 120 -1.96 10.44 -9.00
CA GLY A 120 -3.31 10.11 -9.48
C GLY A 120 -3.61 8.60 -9.57
N MET A 121 -4.81 8.22 -9.17
CA MET A 121 -5.33 6.84 -9.31
C MET A 121 -5.64 6.47 -10.77
N THR A 122 -5.70 7.44 -11.66
CA THR A 122 -6.03 7.26 -13.08
C THR A 122 -5.01 7.94 -13.99
N VAL A 123 -4.73 7.30 -15.11
CA VAL A 123 -3.83 7.78 -16.18
C VAL A 123 -4.56 7.73 -17.53
N SER A 124 -3.97 8.32 -18.58
CA SER A 124 -4.49 8.09 -19.93
C SER A 124 -4.16 6.67 -20.40
N LEU A 125 -5.02 6.08 -21.21
CA LEU A 125 -4.76 4.77 -21.83
C LEU A 125 -3.42 4.78 -22.59
N LYS A 126 -3.08 5.87 -23.25
CA LYS A 126 -1.80 6.06 -23.95
C LYS A 126 -0.60 5.95 -22.99
N GLU A 127 -0.68 6.49 -21.79
CA GLU A 127 0.40 6.39 -20.79
C GLU A 127 0.55 4.97 -20.27
N ASP A 128 -0.56 4.28 -19.99
CA ASP A 128 -0.53 2.89 -19.53
C ASP A 128 0.01 1.95 -20.63
N LEU A 129 -0.37 2.17 -21.89
CA LEU A 129 0.17 1.42 -23.03
C LEU A 129 1.67 1.61 -23.24
N ARG A 130 2.21 2.80 -23.04
CA ARG A 130 3.67 3.04 -23.10
C ARG A 130 4.42 2.21 -22.04
N TYR A 131 3.82 2.10 -20.85
CA TYR A 131 4.36 1.20 -19.84
C TYR A 131 4.35 -0.25 -20.32
N ILE A 132 3.24 -0.71 -20.89
CA ILE A 132 3.10 -2.06 -21.45
C ILE A 132 4.13 -2.30 -22.59
N GLU A 133 4.34 -1.34 -23.47
CA GLU A 133 5.35 -1.42 -24.54
C GLU A 133 6.76 -1.62 -23.96
N SER A 134 7.14 -0.84 -22.95
CA SER A 134 8.43 -0.97 -22.27
C SER A 134 8.57 -2.32 -21.58
N TYR A 135 7.51 -2.80 -20.91
CA TYR A 135 7.46 -4.10 -20.27
C TYR A 135 7.62 -5.25 -21.28
N MET A 136 6.88 -5.22 -22.39
CA MET A 136 6.95 -6.21 -23.45
C MET A 136 8.30 -6.20 -24.17
N SER A 137 8.92 -5.03 -24.34
CA SER A 137 10.26 -4.91 -24.91
C SER A 137 11.30 -5.66 -24.06
N ILE A 138 11.26 -5.51 -22.73
CA ILE A 138 12.15 -6.25 -21.83
C ILE A 138 11.86 -7.75 -21.90
N LEU A 139 10.60 -8.17 -21.93
CA LEU A 139 10.26 -9.59 -22.06
C LEU A 139 10.71 -10.18 -23.41
N LYS A 140 10.67 -9.40 -24.49
CA LYS A 140 11.16 -9.79 -25.79
C LYS A 140 12.67 -10.07 -25.79
N MET A 141 13.46 -9.32 -25.01
CA MET A 141 14.88 -9.61 -24.84
C MET A 141 15.11 -10.99 -24.20
N ARG A 142 14.22 -11.42 -23.30
CA ARG A 142 14.31 -12.72 -22.62
C ARG A 142 13.82 -13.87 -23.49
N PHE A 143 12.69 -13.69 -24.18
CA PHE A 143 12.00 -14.77 -24.88
C PHE A 143 12.25 -14.78 -26.38
N GLY A 144 12.87 -13.72 -26.93
CA GLY A 144 13.20 -13.59 -28.33
C GLY A 144 11.96 -13.67 -29.24
N SER A 145 12.08 -14.41 -30.35
CA SER A 145 11.00 -14.64 -31.29
C SER A 145 9.82 -15.44 -30.74
N ARG A 146 10.00 -16.10 -29.58
CA ARG A 146 8.94 -16.87 -28.94
C ARG A 146 7.82 -16.01 -28.38
N LEU A 147 8.04 -14.70 -28.19
CA LEU A 147 7.05 -13.76 -27.68
C LEU A 147 6.78 -12.66 -28.70
N SER A 148 5.55 -12.56 -29.16
CA SER A 148 5.09 -11.45 -29.99
C SER A 148 3.85 -10.80 -29.36
N TYR A 149 3.70 -9.48 -29.56
CA TYR A 149 2.50 -8.79 -29.14
C TYR A 149 2.07 -7.76 -30.17
N GLU A 150 0.79 -7.48 -30.20
CA GLU A 150 0.15 -6.54 -31.10
C GLU A 150 -0.91 -5.74 -30.34
N THR A 151 -1.02 -4.44 -30.62
CA THR A 151 -2.00 -3.55 -30.00
C THR A 151 -2.92 -3.00 -31.09
N ARG A 152 -4.23 -3.15 -30.90
CA ARG A 152 -5.28 -2.66 -31.83
C ARG A 152 -6.24 -1.78 -31.05
N ILE A 153 -5.90 -0.51 -30.88
CA ILE A 153 -6.67 0.44 -30.08
C ILE A 153 -6.89 1.70 -30.92
N PRO A 154 -8.14 2.13 -31.11
CA PRO A 154 -8.47 3.37 -31.81
C PRO A 154 -7.89 4.60 -31.12
N ASP A 155 -7.41 5.57 -31.91
CA ASP A 155 -6.81 6.81 -31.38
C ASP A 155 -7.75 7.60 -30.46
N GLU A 156 -9.04 7.48 -30.68
CA GLU A 156 -10.08 8.12 -29.86
C GLU A 156 -10.04 7.66 -28.39
N LEU A 157 -9.65 6.41 -28.14
CA LEU A 157 -9.57 5.83 -26.82
C LEU A 157 -8.27 6.17 -26.09
N MET A 158 -7.24 6.61 -26.79
CA MET A 158 -5.91 6.89 -26.23
C MET A 158 -5.93 7.95 -25.11
N ARG A 159 -6.90 8.88 -25.13
CA ARG A 159 -7.06 9.94 -24.13
C ARG A 159 -7.99 9.55 -22.98
N ARG A 160 -8.64 8.38 -23.01
CA ARG A 160 -9.53 7.92 -21.95
C ARG A 160 -8.75 7.69 -20.67
N ARG A 161 -9.34 8.10 -19.55
CA ARG A 161 -8.77 7.90 -18.22
C ARG A 161 -9.12 6.50 -17.72
N ILE A 162 -8.11 5.75 -17.34
CA ILE A 162 -8.24 4.40 -16.80
C ILE A 162 -7.47 4.30 -15.49
N PRO A 163 -7.80 3.34 -14.60
CA PRO A 163 -6.95 3.03 -13.46
C PRO A 163 -5.54 2.67 -13.92
N LYS A 164 -4.54 3.22 -13.23
CA LYS A 164 -3.13 2.96 -13.51
C LYS A 164 -2.81 1.46 -13.36
N LEU A 165 -2.00 0.92 -14.29
CA LEU A 165 -1.54 -0.47 -14.28
C LEU A 165 -2.68 -1.51 -14.39
N ILE A 166 -3.84 -1.15 -14.97
CA ILE A 166 -4.98 -2.08 -15.07
C ILE A 166 -4.70 -3.24 -16.04
N VAL A 167 -3.94 -3.01 -17.09
CA VAL A 167 -3.62 -4.01 -18.12
C VAL A 167 -2.48 -4.94 -17.65
N GLN A 168 -1.57 -4.44 -16.83
CA GLN A 168 -0.36 -5.16 -16.41
C GLN A 168 -0.63 -6.54 -15.79
N PRO A 169 -1.51 -6.72 -14.78
CA PRO A 169 -1.73 -8.03 -14.16
C PRO A 169 -2.25 -9.08 -15.14
N ILE A 170 -3.06 -8.64 -16.11
CA ILE A 170 -3.61 -9.53 -17.14
C ILE A 170 -2.48 -10.00 -18.06
N LEU A 171 -1.61 -9.06 -18.46
CA LEU A 171 -0.47 -9.33 -19.31
C LEU A 171 0.57 -10.22 -18.62
N GLU A 172 0.89 -9.95 -17.35
CA GLU A 172 1.79 -10.78 -16.55
C GLU A 172 1.29 -12.23 -16.46
N ASN A 173 0.02 -12.42 -16.20
CA ASN A 173 -0.60 -13.75 -16.16
C ASN A 173 -0.56 -14.42 -17.54
N ALA A 174 -0.86 -13.70 -18.60
CA ALA A 174 -0.82 -14.23 -19.96
C ALA A 174 0.61 -14.70 -20.32
N VAL A 175 1.63 -13.92 -20.00
CA VAL A 175 3.04 -14.28 -20.25
C VAL A 175 3.45 -15.46 -19.37
N LYS A 176 3.20 -15.40 -18.08
CA LYS A 176 3.56 -16.45 -17.11
C LYS A 176 3.03 -17.80 -17.54
N TYR A 177 1.71 -17.92 -17.67
CA TYR A 177 1.07 -19.20 -17.98
C TYR A 177 1.16 -19.57 -19.45
N GLY A 178 1.23 -18.59 -20.35
CA GLY A 178 1.37 -18.83 -21.78
C GLY A 178 2.75 -19.40 -22.15
N MET A 179 3.82 -18.83 -21.57
CA MET A 179 5.19 -19.27 -21.83
C MET A 179 5.55 -20.62 -21.19
N GLU A 180 4.86 -21.00 -20.11
CA GLU A 180 4.99 -22.33 -19.50
C GLU A 180 4.40 -23.45 -20.39
N LYS A 181 3.31 -23.15 -21.08
CA LYS A 181 2.52 -24.14 -21.82
C LYS A 181 2.79 -24.20 -23.33
N LYS A 182 3.29 -23.11 -23.90
CA LYS A 182 3.45 -22.96 -25.35
C LYS A 182 4.90 -22.67 -25.72
N ARG A 183 5.32 -23.18 -26.91
CA ARG A 183 6.62 -22.84 -27.48
C ARG A 183 6.70 -21.40 -27.98
N GLU A 184 5.57 -20.87 -28.47
CA GLU A 184 5.40 -19.49 -28.94
C GLU A 184 4.13 -18.90 -28.37
N LEU A 185 4.18 -17.64 -27.98
CA LEU A 185 3.07 -16.89 -27.41
C LEU A 185 2.86 -15.61 -28.22
N LYS A 186 1.66 -15.47 -28.78
CA LYS A 186 1.18 -14.20 -29.35
C LYS A 186 0.15 -13.59 -28.40
N ILE A 187 0.33 -12.32 -28.05
CA ILE A 187 -0.57 -11.54 -27.21
C ILE A 187 -1.17 -10.43 -28.06
N GLU A 188 -2.49 -10.32 -28.04
CA GLU A 188 -3.21 -9.23 -28.69
C GLU A 188 -3.94 -8.41 -27.65
N ILE A 189 -3.76 -7.08 -27.69
CA ILE A 189 -4.45 -6.10 -26.83
C ILE A 189 -5.40 -5.31 -27.75
N GLU A 190 -6.69 -5.49 -27.52
CA GLU A 190 -7.74 -4.79 -28.27
C GLU A 190 -8.63 -4.00 -27.32
N ALA A 191 -9.00 -2.79 -27.73
CA ALA A 191 -10.04 -2.01 -27.08
C ALA A 191 -11.07 -1.51 -28.12
N ARG A 192 -12.34 -1.49 -27.73
CA ARG A 192 -13.47 -1.05 -28.56
C ARG A 192 -14.31 -0.03 -27.82
#